data_02c00fd4bd038e547f4389341c18d4ab
#
_entry.id   02c00fd4bd038e547f4389341c18d4ab
#
_cell.length_a   1.000
_cell.length_b   1.000
_cell.length_c   1.000
_cell.angle_alpha   90.00
_cell.angle_beta   90.00
_cell.angle_gamma   90.00
#
_symmetry.space_group_name_H-M   'P 1'
#
loop_
_entity.id
_entity.type
_entity.pdbx_description
1 polymer ?
#
loop_
_entity_poly.entity_id
_entity_poly.type
_entity_poly.pdbx_seq_one_letter_code
_entity_poly.pdbx_strand_id
1 'polypeptide(L)'
;MSNRLFPVCALLLVILVLTTGCGKKEGAKATTQVAARVNGDEITVHQVNYVLSRSQNVAPEVAAQAKREILDRLIDQNLARQKAIASALDRSPNVVQAIEAARSEILARAYLEQVTANLRRPSTEETRDYYGKHSELFAQRRVFSLEELVFTMKDDVAVELRGQLSSARSMQEIANWLQSRGVKIAASRGVRAAEQIPLEILPKLQAMKEGQVQLFDVGGGRYQVVRVLAFKAAPVDEATAAPRIQQFLLNSRSREAIVEEMKRIRNEAKIEYVGEFASVASAKEPEVKSKADAKAKAEAVAKPKAFKYSWEVEAQPKSMEQFEEQSQK
;
A
#
# COMPACT_ATOMS: atom_id res chain seq x y z
N MET A 1 19.23 -36.51 82.90
CA MET A 1 20.44 -36.01 83.59
C MET A 1 20.81 -34.75 82.84
N SER A 2 20.48 -33.72 83.49
CA SER A 2 21.34 -32.74 84.14
C SER A 2 21.80 -31.69 83.14
N ASN A 3 21.22 -30.58 83.21
CA ASN A 3 21.48 -29.38 84.00
C ASN A 3 22.27 -28.32 83.24
N ARG A 4 21.65 -27.19 83.18
CA ARG A 4 22.07 -25.89 83.77
C ARG A 4 22.90 -25.03 82.79
N LEU A 5 22.89 -23.77 82.73
CA LEU A 5 22.28 -22.65 83.45
C LEU A 5 22.58 -21.39 82.55
N PHE A 6 21.70 -20.44 82.59
CA PHE A 6 21.98 -19.05 82.34
C PHE A 6 23.21 -18.48 83.08
N PRO A 7 23.80 -17.37 82.63
CA PRO A 7 23.28 -16.03 82.85
C PRO A 7 23.52 -15.08 81.67
N VAL A 8 22.60 -14.23 81.32
CA VAL A 8 22.39 -12.82 81.75
C VAL A 8 23.70 -12.05 81.99
N CYS A 9 23.93 -11.09 81.13
CA CYS A 9 24.36 -9.71 81.38
C CYS A 9 24.87 -9.09 80.14
N ALA A 10 24.37 -8.07 79.90
CA ALA A 10 24.52 -6.63 79.95
C ALA A 10 24.65 -6.12 78.48
N LEU A 11 23.62 -5.50 78.00
CA LEU A 11 23.45 -4.07 78.04
C LEU A 11 24.72 -3.28 77.68
N LEU A 12 24.88 -2.95 76.38
CA LEU A 12 25.53 -1.71 76.03
C LEU A 12 24.88 -1.16 74.70
N LEU A 13 24.07 -0.23 75.00
CA LEU A 13 23.45 0.76 74.09
C LEU A 13 24.58 1.56 73.42
N VAL A 14 24.83 1.35 72.12
CA VAL A 14 25.55 2.35 71.32
C VAL A 14 24.62 2.82 70.23
N ILE A 15 23.89 3.85 70.56
CA ILE A 15 23.17 4.68 69.57
C ILE A 15 24.24 5.46 68.81
N LEU A 16 24.65 4.96 67.65
CA LEU A 16 25.43 5.73 66.73
C LEU A 16 24.45 6.39 65.76
N VAL A 17 24.08 7.61 66.08
CA VAL A 17 23.33 8.53 65.24
C VAL A 17 24.23 8.89 64.06
N LEU A 18 24.19 8.12 62.98
CA LEU A 18 24.69 8.57 61.69
C LEU A 18 23.66 9.47 61.06
N THR A 19 23.82 10.75 61.34
CA THR A 19 23.24 11.84 60.55
C THR A 19 23.87 11.80 59.15
N THR A 20 23.37 10.91 58.29
CA THR A 20 23.65 11.03 56.85
C THR A 20 22.88 12.22 56.33
N GLY A 21 23.64 13.29 56.08
CA GLY A 21 23.12 14.48 55.45
C GLY A 21 22.36 14.13 54.17
N CYS A 22 21.09 14.53 54.13
CA CYS A 22 20.35 14.68 52.90
C CYS A 22 21.07 15.73 52.03
N GLY A 23 22.05 15.28 51.24
CA GLY A 23 22.48 16.01 50.08
C GLY A 23 21.27 16.10 49.15
N LYS A 24 20.68 17.27 48.99
CA LYS A 24 19.80 17.59 47.90
C LYS A 24 20.57 17.30 46.62
N LYS A 25 20.48 16.07 46.11
CA LYS A 25 20.58 15.84 44.69
C LYS A 25 19.45 16.63 44.10
N GLU A 26 19.74 17.71 43.41
CA GLU A 26 18.83 18.27 42.43
C GLU A 26 18.43 17.13 41.53
N GLY A 27 17.31 16.52 41.84
CA GLY A 27 16.70 15.49 41.02
C GLY A 27 16.54 16.08 39.66
N ALA A 28 17.15 15.49 38.65
CA ALA A 28 16.76 15.66 37.29
C ALA A 28 15.22 15.72 37.30
N LYS A 29 14.66 16.86 36.88
CA LYS A 29 13.20 17.07 36.80
C LYS A 29 12.67 15.85 36.09
N ALA A 30 11.98 14.97 36.80
CA ALA A 30 11.22 13.89 36.19
C ALA A 30 10.38 14.58 35.13
N THR A 31 10.68 14.29 33.88
CA THR A 31 9.95 14.84 32.74
C THR A 31 8.51 14.46 32.99
N THR A 32 7.70 15.44 33.40
CA THR A 32 6.28 15.21 33.67
C THR A 32 5.69 14.61 32.42
N GLN A 33 5.20 13.39 32.50
CA GLN A 33 4.59 12.69 31.35
C GLN A 33 3.29 13.38 30.90
N VAL A 34 2.82 14.33 31.68
CA VAL A 34 1.62 15.16 31.42
C VAL A 34 2.03 16.43 30.67
N ALA A 35 1.44 16.61 29.48
CA ALA A 35 1.63 17.79 28.67
C ALA A 35 0.62 18.91 29.00
N ALA A 36 -0.64 18.55 29.31
CA ALA A 36 -1.69 19.47 29.73
C ALA A 36 -2.74 18.77 30.60
N ARG A 37 -3.51 19.58 31.39
CA ARG A 37 -4.69 19.11 32.10
C ARG A 37 -5.90 19.94 31.66
N VAL A 38 -6.97 19.23 31.28
CA VAL A 38 -8.20 19.85 30.77
C VAL A 38 -9.39 19.35 31.58
N ASN A 39 -9.91 20.19 32.49
CA ASN A 39 -11.02 19.85 33.40
C ASN A 39 -10.79 18.53 34.17
N GLY A 40 -9.53 18.26 34.56
CA GLY A 40 -9.15 17.02 35.25
C GLY A 40 -8.64 15.89 34.39
N ASP A 41 -8.93 15.87 33.10
CA ASP A 41 -8.35 14.92 32.14
C ASP A 41 -6.90 15.30 31.80
N GLU A 42 -6.03 14.34 31.70
CA GLU A 42 -4.63 14.56 31.37
C GLU A 42 -4.36 14.24 29.89
N ILE A 43 -3.67 15.15 29.21
CA ILE A 43 -3.06 14.93 27.90
C ILE A 43 -1.58 14.66 28.14
N THR A 44 -1.11 13.51 27.65
CA THR A 44 0.26 13.06 27.89
C THR A 44 1.22 13.50 26.80
N VAL A 45 2.50 13.64 27.15
CA VAL A 45 3.59 13.83 26.16
C VAL A 45 3.64 12.68 25.15
N HIS A 46 3.27 11.47 25.59
CA HIS A 46 3.21 10.31 24.69
C HIS A 46 2.15 10.49 23.60
N GLN A 47 0.97 11.01 23.94
CA GLN A 47 -0.09 11.32 22.94
C GLN A 47 0.39 12.36 21.92
N VAL A 48 1.05 13.42 22.38
CA VAL A 48 1.63 14.44 21.48
C VAL A 48 2.66 13.81 20.53
N ASN A 49 3.59 13.02 21.09
CA ASN A 49 4.62 12.37 20.29
C ASN A 49 4.04 11.30 19.33
N TYR A 50 2.99 10.59 19.73
CA TYR A 50 2.28 9.64 18.86
C TYR A 50 1.69 10.36 17.63
N VAL A 51 1.03 11.50 17.82
CA VAL A 51 0.49 12.27 16.69
C VAL A 51 1.62 12.83 15.84
N LEU A 52 2.70 13.34 16.47
CA LEU A 52 3.87 13.85 15.76
C LEU A 52 4.55 12.79 14.89
N SER A 53 4.69 11.56 15.40
CA SER A 53 5.33 10.46 14.65
C SER A 53 4.55 10.02 13.41
N ARG A 54 3.25 10.32 13.34
CA ARG A 54 2.39 10.07 12.18
C ARG A 54 2.38 11.22 11.18
N SER A 55 2.93 12.38 11.56
CA SER A 55 3.13 13.51 10.65
C SER A 55 4.42 13.30 9.88
N GLN A 56 4.33 13.20 8.55
CA GLN A 56 5.50 12.93 7.72
C GLN A 56 6.46 14.12 7.74
N ASN A 57 7.75 13.86 7.95
CA ASN A 57 8.88 14.77 7.77
C ASN A 57 8.76 16.14 8.47
N VAL A 58 8.54 16.14 9.78
CA VAL A 58 8.67 17.37 10.56
C VAL A 58 10.16 17.68 10.76
N ALA A 59 10.63 18.74 10.14
CA ALA A 59 12.03 19.18 10.29
C ALA A 59 12.32 19.52 11.77
N PRO A 60 13.53 19.25 12.28
CA PRO A 60 13.89 19.49 13.68
C PRO A 60 13.62 20.93 14.14
N GLU A 61 13.82 21.90 13.24
CA GLU A 61 13.65 23.33 13.51
C GLU A 61 12.21 23.72 13.84
N VAL A 62 11.22 23.03 13.25
CA VAL A 62 9.78 23.28 13.46
C VAL A 62 9.14 22.30 14.43
N ALA A 63 9.88 21.29 14.93
CA ALA A 63 9.34 20.25 15.79
C ALA A 63 8.72 20.79 17.08
N ALA A 64 9.30 21.85 17.68
CA ALA A 64 8.78 22.47 18.88
C ALA A 64 7.45 23.18 18.62
N GLN A 65 7.32 23.87 17.50
CA GLN A 65 6.05 24.50 17.08
C GLN A 65 5.00 23.44 16.73
N ALA A 66 5.34 22.43 15.97
CA ALA A 66 4.45 21.33 15.64
C ALA A 66 3.90 20.63 16.90
N LYS A 67 4.73 20.42 17.92
CA LYS A 67 4.27 19.87 19.22
C LYS A 67 3.24 20.76 19.92
N ARG A 68 3.41 22.07 19.88
CA ARG A 68 2.43 23.01 20.45
C ARG A 68 1.10 22.95 19.70
N GLU A 69 1.13 23.04 18.39
CA GLU A 69 -0.06 22.94 17.54
C GLU A 69 -0.80 21.60 17.71
N ILE A 70 -0.05 20.49 17.86
CA ILE A 70 -0.63 19.19 18.19
C ILE A 70 -1.28 19.20 19.56
N LEU A 71 -0.61 19.79 20.58
CA LEU A 71 -1.14 19.86 21.93
C LEU A 71 -2.43 20.68 21.96
N ASP A 72 -2.47 21.85 21.33
CA ASP A 72 -3.67 22.70 21.23
C ASP A 72 -4.83 21.93 20.58
N ARG A 73 -4.58 21.22 19.49
CA ARG A 73 -5.57 20.36 18.83
C ARG A 73 -6.07 19.23 19.73
N LEU A 74 -5.18 18.61 20.51
CA LEU A 74 -5.58 17.57 21.47
C LEU A 74 -6.41 18.14 22.62
N ILE A 75 -6.15 19.39 23.04
CA ILE A 75 -6.98 20.12 24.02
C ILE A 75 -8.38 20.33 23.45
N ASP A 76 -8.49 20.88 22.25
CA ASP A 76 -9.78 21.11 21.60
C ASP A 76 -10.57 19.83 21.40
N GLN A 77 -9.89 18.76 20.97
CA GLN A 77 -10.48 17.42 20.83
C GLN A 77 -10.98 16.89 22.18
N ASN A 78 -10.24 17.09 23.27
CA ASN A 78 -10.65 16.66 24.60
C ASN A 78 -11.86 17.45 25.08
N LEU A 79 -11.89 18.77 24.89
CA LEU A 79 -13.04 19.61 25.22
C LEU A 79 -14.31 19.21 24.48
N ALA A 80 -14.18 18.96 23.15
CA ALA A 80 -15.28 18.49 22.31
C ALA A 80 -15.79 17.11 22.78
N ARG A 81 -14.87 16.18 23.10
CA ARG A 81 -15.21 14.86 23.65
C ARG A 81 -15.96 14.96 24.98
N GLN A 82 -15.51 15.82 25.90
CA GLN A 82 -16.20 16.04 27.18
C GLN A 82 -17.62 16.56 26.97
N LYS A 83 -17.82 17.49 26.04
CA LYS A 83 -19.15 18.00 25.67
C LYS A 83 -20.03 16.93 25.04
N ALA A 84 -19.47 16.09 24.16
CA ALA A 84 -20.18 14.97 23.56
C ALA A 84 -20.67 13.98 24.62
N ILE A 85 -19.83 13.63 25.59
CA ILE A 85 -20.20 12.74 26.70
C ILE A 85 -21.28 13.41 27.58
N ALA A 86 -21.13 14.69 27.94
CA ALA A 86 -22.12 15.43 28.72
C ALA A 86 -23.50 15.49 28.02
N SER A 87 -23.50 15.47 26.70
CA SER A 87 -24.74 15.43 25.87
C SER A 87 -25.19 14.01 25.53
N ALA A 88 -24.60 12.97 26.13
CA ALA A 88 -24.89 11.54 25.89
C ALA A 88 -24.75 11.10 24.40
N LEU A 89 -23.96 11.82 23.59
CA LEU A 89 -23.71 11.46 22.20
C LEU A 89 -22.92 10.15 22.06
N ASP A 90 -22.09 9.83 23.05
CA ASP A 90 -21.34 8.57 23.16
C ASP A 90 -22.25 7.32 23.24
N ARG A 91 -23.52 7.54 23.62
CA ARG A 91 -24.55 6.47 23.73
C ARG A 91 -25.51 6.46 22.55
N SER A 92 -25.41 7.40 21.63
CA SER A 92 -26.27 7.41 20.45
C SER A 92 -25.94 6.22 19.54
N PRO A 93 -26.95 5.57 18.94
CA PRO A 93 -26.73 4.34 18.13
C PRO A 93 -25.69 4.53 17.03
N ASN A 94 -25.72 5.66 16.34
CA ASN A 94 -24.78 5.95 15.24
C ASN A 94 -23.33 6.06 15.73
N VAL A 95 -23.10 6.70 16.89
CA VAL A 95 -21.75 6.87 17.45
C VAL A 95 -21.25 5.53 17.99
N VAL A 96 -22.09 4.74 18.67
CA VAL A 96 -21.74 3.41 19.15
C VAL A 96 -21.33 2.51 17.97
N GLN A 97 -22.14 2.48 16.91
CA GLN A 97 -21.80 1.71 15.69
C GLN A 97 -20.48 2.18 15.05
N ALA A 98 -20.26 3.49 14.98
CA ALA A 98 -19.03 4.05 14.43
C ALA A 98 -17.78 3.67 15.26
N ILE A 99 -17.89 3.68 16.61
CA ILE A 99 -16.81 3.26 17.50
C ILE A 99 -16.50 1.77 17.33
N GLU A 100 -17.52 0.90 17.30
CA GLU A 100 -17.32 -0.54 17.11
C GLU A 100 -16.76 -0.87 15.72
N ALA A 101 -17.20 -0.18 14.68
CA ALA A 101 -16.64 -0.32 13.34
C ALA A 101 -15.16 0.10 13.30
N ALA A 102 -14.82 1.25 13.87
CA ALA A 102 -13.45 1.74 13.95
C ALA A 102 -12.54 0.79 14.77
N ARG A 103 -13.04 0.28 15.90
CA ARG A 103 -12.35 -0.71 16.74
C ARG A 103 -12.03 -1.98 15.95
N SER A 104 -13.02 -2.53 15.25
CA SER A 104 -12.87 -3.73 14.45
C SER A 104 -11.86 -3.54 13.33
N GLU A 105 -11.90 -2.38 12.63
CA GLU A 105 -10.94 -2.03 11.59
C GLU A 105 -9.51 -1.92 12.13
N ILE A 106 -9.33 -1.25 13.28
CA ILE A 106 -8.01 -1.09 13.92
C ILE A 106 -7.43 -2.44 14.30
N LEU A 107 -8.23 -3.31 14.94
CA LEU A 107 -7.79 -4.65 15.35
C LEU A 107 -7.45 -5.53 14.16
N ALA A 108 -8.26 -5.52 13.11
CA ALA A 108 -8.00 -6.28 11.88
C ALA A 108 -6.70 -5.79 11.20
N ARG A 109 -6.50 -4.48 11.11
CA ARG A 109 -5.27 -3.90 10.55
C ARG A 109 -4.05 -4.27 11.39
N ALA A 110 -4.11 -4.12 12.71
CA ALA A 110 -3.01 -4.46 13.61
C ALA A 110 -2.61 -5.95 13.50
N TYR A 111 -3.59 -6.84 13.35
CA TYR A 111 -3.33 -8.25 13.11
C TYR A 111 -2.59 -8.49 11.79
N LEU A 112 -3.06 -7.89 10.70
CA LEU A 112 -2.40 -8.03 9.39
C LEU A 112 -1.00 -7.41 9.36
N GLU A 113 -0.79 -6.30 10.09
CA GLU A 113 0.54 -5.73 10.29
C GLU A 113 1.46 -6.70 11.05
N GLN A 114 0.95 -7.40 12.06
CA GLN A 114 1.69 -8.44 12.78
C GLN A 114 2.07 -9.62 11.88
N VAL A 115 1.18 -10.06 10.99
CA VAL A 115 1.45 -11.12 10.01
C VAL A 115 2.63 -10.74 9.11
N THR A 116 2.74 -9.47 8.74
CA THR A 116 3.78 -8.98 7.82
C THR A 116 5.05 -8.49 8.52
N ALA A 117 5.02 -8.26 9.83
CA ALA A 117 6.13 -7.64 10.58
C ALA A 117 7.45 -8.42 10.51
N ASN A 118 7.37 -9.76 10.44
CA ASN A 118 8.53 -10.65 10.44
C ASN A 118 8.92 -11.17 9.07
N LEU A 119 8.36 -10.61 8.00
CA LEU A 119 8.72 -11.03 6.65
C LEU A 119 10.18 -10.71 6.34
N ARG A 120 10.87 -11.69 5.77
CA ARG A 120 12.25 -11.52 5.34
C ARG A 120 12.32 -10.43 4.26
N ARG A 121 13.22 -9.47 4.44
CA ARG A 121 13.49 -8.47 3.42
C ARG A 121 14.10 -9.12 2.17
N PRO A 122 13.80 -8.62 0.98
CA PRO A 122 14.42 -9.09 -0.23
C PRO A 122 15.95 -8.95 -0.17
N SER A 123 16.66 -9.98 -0.62
CA SER A 123 18.13 -9.95 -0.70
C SER A 123 18.60 -9.14 -1.92
N THR A 124 19.89 -8.83 -1.93
CA THR A 124 20.53 -8.19 -3.11
C THR A 124 20.44 -9.09 -4.33
N GLU A 125 20.58 -10.41 -4.15
CA GLU A 125 20.48 -11.39 -5.23
C GLU A 125 19.06 -11.43 -5.83
N GLU A 126 18.02 -11.47 -5.00
CA GLU A 126 16.63 -11.41 -5.46
C GLU A 126 16.33 -10.10 -6.21
N THR A 127 16.91 -9.01 -5.76
CA THR A 127 16.79 -7.69 -6.40
C THR A 127 17.45 -7.68 -7.78
N ARG A 128 18.65 -8.24 -7.89
CA ARG A 128 19.38 -8.39 -9.16
C ARG A 128 18.66 -9.34 -10.11
N ASP A 129 18.16 -10.44 -9.61
CA ASP A 129 17.36 -11.40 -10.36
C ASP A 129 16.11 -10.76 -10.97
N TYR A 130 15.40 -9.97 -10.18
CA TYR A 130 14.22 -9.24 -10.65
C TYR A 130 14.60 -8.22 -11.73
N TYR A 131 15.67 -7.46 -11.53
CA TYR A 131 16.19 -6.51 -12.51
C TYR A 131 16.53 -7.19 -13.84
N GLY A 132 17.21 -8.34 -13.81
CA GLY A 132 17.58 -9.09 -14.99
C GLY A 132 16.40 -9.73 -15.72
N LYS A 133 15.42 -10.28 -14.98
CA LYS A 133 14.22 -10.90 -15.52
C LYS A 133 13.24 -9.92 -16.14
N HIS A 134 13.31 -8.65 -15.74
CA HIS A 134 12.43 -7.59 -16.21
C HIS A 134 13.21 -6.46 -16.88
N SER A 135 14.12 -6.85 -17.80
CA SER A 135 14.97 -5.89 -18.53
C SER A 135 14.16 -4.79 -19.24
N GLU A 136 12.93 -5.11 -19.66
CA GLU A 136 11.96 -4.19 -20.28
C GLU A 136 11.51 -3.05 -19.36
N LEU A 137 11.60 -3.24 -18.04
CA LEU A 137 11.32 -2.20 -17.05
C LEU A 137 12.56 -1.37 -16.70
N PHE A 138 13.76 -1.87 -17.01
CA PHE A 138 15.02 -1.28 -16.51
C PHE A 138 16.04 -1.07 -17.63
N ALA A 139 16.93 -2.02 -17.90
CA ALA A 139 18.02 -1.87 -18.84
C ALA A 139 17.54 -1.58 -20.28
N GLN A 140 16.40 -2.14 -20.68
CA GLN A 140 15.77 -1.93 -21.98
C GLN A 140 14.51 -1.06 -21.88
N ARG A 141 14.36 -0.33 -20.79
CA ARG A 141 13.19 0.52 -20.54
C ARG A 141 13.01 1.53 -21.67
N ARG A 142 11.75 1.68 -22.10
CA ARG A 142 11.33 2.67 -23.08
C ARG A 142 10.16 3.49 -22.56
N VAL A 143 10.02 4.68 -23.10
CA VAL A 143 8.82 5.51 -23.01
C VAL A 143 8.18 5.47 -24.39
N PHE A 144 6.90 5.12 -24.44
CA PHE A 144 6.15 4.92 -25.69
C PHE A 144 5.15 6.03 -25.91
N SER A 145 5.03 6.50 -27.12
CA SER A 145 3.87 7.26 -27.61
C SER A 145 2.92 6.28 -28.28
N LEU A 146 1.73 6.13 -27.70
CA LEU A 146 0.76 5.11 -28.09
C LEU A 146 -0.56 5.72 -28.53
N GLU A 147 -1.21 5.04 -29.45
CA GLU A 147 -2.62 5.21 -29.79
C GLU A 147 -3.35 3.91 -29.46
N GLU A 148 -4.44 4.01 -28.71
CA GLU A 148 -5.08 2.86 -28.08
C GLU A 148 -6.60 2.89 -28.33
N LEU A 149 -7.17 1.71 -28.64
CA LEU A 149 -8.60 1.47 -28.65
C LEU A 149 -8.90 0.37 -27.63
N VAL A 150 -9.70 0.68 -26.62
CA VAL A 150 -10.12 -0.28 -25.60
C VAL A 150 -11.61 -0.55 -25.77
N PHE A 151 -11.98 -1.84 -25.76
CA PHE A 151 -13.35 -2.27 -25.99
C PHE A 151 -13.62 -3.64 -25.36
N THR A 152 -14.90 -3.98 -25.26
CA THR A 152 -15.35 -5.32 -24.86
C THR A 152 -16.09 -5.95 -26.03
N MET A 153 -15.74 -7.19 -26.35
CA MET A 153 -16.40 -7.95 -27.42
C MET A 153 -16.31 -9.46 -27.15
N LYS A 154 -17.02 -10.24 -27.98
CA LYS A 154 -16.94 -11.71 -27.96
C LYS A 154 -15.69 -12.17 -28.69
N ASP A 155 -15.22 -13.39 -28.38
CA ASP A 155 -13.98 -13.95 -28.91
C ASP A 155 -14.05 -14.21 -30.43
N ASP A 156 -15.23 -14.52 -30.97
CA ASP A 156 -15.44 -14.71 -32.41
C ASP A 156 -15.13 -13.42 -33.19
N VAL A 157 -15.59 -12.26 -32.70
CA VAL A 157 -15.29 -10.95 -33.30
C VAL A 157 -13.78 -10.61 -33.19
N ALA A 158 -13.12 -11.10 -32.11
CA ALA A 158 -11.68 -10.91 -31.95
C ALA A 158 -10.87 -11.63 -33.04
N VAL A 159 -11.31 -12.81 -33.46
CA VAL A 159 -10.67 -13.57 -34.55
C VAL A 159 -10.79 -12.79 -35.87
N GLU A 160 -11.98 -12.27 -36.19
CA GLU A 160 -12.20 -11.46 -37.39
C GLU A 160 -11.35 -10.20 -37.36
N LEU A 161 -11.27 -9.52 -36.21
CA LEU A 161 -10.47 -8.31 -36.05
C LEU A 161 -8.99 -8.56 -36.34
N ARG A 162 -8.43 -9.69 -35.90
CA ARG A 162 -7.03 -10.06 -36.22
C ARG A 162 -6.75 -10.09 -37.72
N GLY A 163 -7.71 -10.57 -38.50
CA GLY A 163 -7.63 -10.54 -39.96
C GLY A 163 -7.63 -9.12 -40.51
N GLN A 164 -8.47 -8.25 -39.95
CA GLN A 164 -8.60 -6.85 -40.39
C GLN A 164 -7.37 -5.99 -40.03
N LEU A 165 -6.70 -6.26 -38.90
CA LEU A 165 -5.52 -5.49 -38.47
C LEU A 165 -4.37 -5.52 -39.47
N SER A 166 -4.23 -6.61 -40.26
CA SER A 166 -3.18 -6.73 -41.28
C SER A 166 -3.45 -5.86 -42.51
N SER A 167 -4.69 -5.49 -42.79
CA SER A 167 -5.12 -4.67 -43.92
C SER A 167 -5.47 -3.24 -43.56
N ALA A 168 -5.70 -2.94 -42.27
CA ALA A 168 -6.10 -1.61 -41.82
C ALA A 168 -4.97 -0.59 -41.98
N ARG A 169 -5.28 0.54 -42.63
CA ARG A 169 -4.34 1.65 -42.89
C ARG A 169 -4.27 2.65 -41.72
N SER A 170 -5.28 2.65 -40.85
CA SER A 170 -5.37 3.60 -39.73
C SER A 170 -6.13 3.02 -38.54
N MET A 171 -5.90 3.59 -37.34
CA MET A 171 -6.69 3.27 -36.15
C MET A 171 -8.16 3.67 -36.31
N GLN A 172 -8.44 4.70 -37.12
CA GLN A 172 -9.79 5.13 -37.42
C GLN A 172 -10.57 4.07 -38.22
N GLU A 173 -9.95 3.41 -39.19
CA GLU A 173 -10.58 2.30 -39.92
C GLU A 173 -10.96 1.16 -38.99
N ILE A 174 -10.07 0.83 -38.04
CA ILE A 174 -10.32 -0.20 -37.01
C ILE A 174 -11.48 0.24 -36.11
N ALA A 175 -11.49 1.50 -35.69
CA ALA A 175 -12.57 2.06 -34.89
C ALA A 175 -13.92 1.98 -35.61
N ASN A 176 -13.97 2.41 -36.88
CA ASN A 176 -15.18 2.35 -37.72
C ASN A 176 -15.67 0.92 -37.93
N TRP A 177 -14.75 -0.02 -38.15
CA TRP A 177 -15.07 -1.44 -38.30
C TRP A 177 -15.69 -2.03 -37.01
N LEU A 178 -15.13 -1.69 -35.81
CA LEU A 178 -15.67 -2.09 -34.52
C LEU A 178 -17.06 -1.49 -34.28
N GLN A 179 -17.23 -0.21 -34.58
CA GLN A 179 -18.52 0.50 -34.44
C GLN A 179 -19.60 -0.08 -35.36
N SER A 180 -19.26 -0.48 -36.58
CA SER A 180 -20.22 -1.12 -37.50
C SER A 180 -20.77 -2.44 -36.99
N ARG A 181 -20.08 -3.07 -36.02
CA ARG A 181 -20.50 -4.28 -35.31
C ARG A 181 -21.15 -3.99 -33.94
N GLY A 182 -21.46 -2.71 -33.66
CA GLY A 182 -22.08 -2.30 -32.40
C GLY A 182 -21.14 -2.33 -31.19
N VAL A 183 -19.83 -2.46 -31.41
CA VAL A 183 -18.83 -2.47 -30.31
C VAL A 183 -18.60 -1.04 -29.84
N LYS A 184 -18.77 -0.78 -28.55
CA LYS A 184 -18.42 0.51 -27.93
C LYS A 184 -16.92 0.54 -27.69
N ILE A 185 -16.28 1.59 -28.19
CA ILE A 185 -14.83 1.79 -28.08
C ILE A 185 -14.51 3.02 -27.22
N ALA A 186 -13.43 2.93 -26.45
CA ALA A 186 -12.76 4.07 -25.84
C ALA A 186 -11.42 4.25 -26.56
N ALA A 187 -11.24 5.40 -27.23
CA ALA A 187 -10.00 5.75 -27.91
C ALA A 187 -9.18 6.70 -27.05
N SER A 188 -7.88 6.46 -27.00
CA SER A 188 -6.92 7.35 -26.33
C SER A 188 -5.60 7.42 -27.07
N ARG A 189 -4.92 8.55 -26.92
CA ARG A 189 -3.55 8.76 -27.39
C ARG A 189 -2.74 9.36 -26.26
N GLY A 190 -1.54 8.86 -26.02
CA GLY A 190 -0.74 9.39 -24.92
C GLY A 190 0.64 8.76 -24.81
N VAL A 191 1.45 9.32 -23.94
CA VAL A 191 2.76 8.83 -23.59
C VAL A 191 2.64 7.88 -22.40
N ARG A 192 3.28 6.71 -22.47
CA ARG A 192 3.33 5.69 -21.41
C ARG A 192 4.76 5.27 -21.18
N ALA A 193 5.21 5.36 -19.94
CA ALA A 193 6.46 4.72 -19.54
C ALA A 193 6.25 3.20 -19.35
N ALA A 194 7.30 2.41 -19.49
CA ALA A 194 7.24 0.95 -19.41
C ALA A 194 6.48 0.44 -18.16
N GLU A 195 6.71 1.05 -17.01
CA GLU A 195 6.06 0.72 -15.72
C GLU A 195 4.56 1.03 -15.64
N GLN A 196 4.03 1.80 -16.58
CA GLN A 196 2.59 2.10 -16.70
C GLN A 196 1.85 1.08 -17.57
N ILE A 197 2.59 0.17 -18.19
CA ILE A 197 2.08 -0.85 -19.09
C ILE A 197 2.02 -2.19 -18.37
N PRO A 198 0.92 -2.95 -18.47
CA PRO A 198 0.85 -4.28 -17.87
C PRO A 198 2.00 -5.18 -18.32
N LEU A 199 2.61 -5.91 -17.39
CA LEU A 199 3.76 -6.78 -17.65
C LEU A 199 3.48 -7.86 -18.71
N GLU A 200 2.24 -8.31 -18.83
CA GLU A 200 1.84 -9.30 -19.84
C GLU A 200 1.87 -8.72 -21.28
N ILE A 201 1.74 -7.41 -21.40
CA ILE A 201 1.72 -6.68 -22.68
C ILE A 201 3.10 -6.10 -22.99
N LEU A 202 3.83 -5.64 -21.99
CA LEU A 202 5.08 -4.88 -22.15
C LEU A 202 6.13 -5.60 -23.01
N PRO A 203 6.45 -6.90 -22.85
CA PRO A 203 7.42 -7.57 -23.70
C PRO A 203 7.00 -7.62 -25.18
N LYS A 204 5.69 -7.76 -25.43
CA LYS A 204 5.14 -7.75 -26.80
C LYS A 204 5.23 -6.35 -27.40
N LEU A 205 4.94 -5.34 -26.60
CA LEU A 205 5.04 -3.93 -27.01
C LEU A 205 6.50 -3.54 -27.28
N GLN A 206 7.45 -4.03 -26.50
CA GLN A 206 8.88 -3.86 -26.71
C GLN A 206 9.37 -4.43 -28.04
N ALA A 207 8.77 -5.50 -28.52
CA ALA A 207 9.09 -6.13 -29.81
C ALA A 207 8.48 -5.39 -31.01
N MET A 208 7.49 -4.50 -30.78
CA MET A 208 6.83 -3.76 -31.86
C MET A 208 7.73 -2.66 -32.42
N LYS A 209 7.55 -2.40 -33.70
CA LYS A 209 8.16 -1.27 -34.43
C LYS A 209 7.20 -0.08 -34.44
N GLU A 210 7.74 1.09 -34.68
CA GLU A 210 6.94 2.31 -34.91
C GLU A 210 5.98 2.08 -36.09
N GLY A 211 4.75 2.56 -35.94
CA GLY A 211 3.65 2.36 -36.86
C GLY A 211 2.95 1.01 -36.74
N GLN A 212 3.51 0.02 -36.07
CA GLN A 212 2.92 -1.30 -35.93
C GLN A 212 1.69 -1.28 -35.02
N VAL A 213 0.69 -2.10 -35.39
CA VAL A 213 -0.59 -2.25 -34.66
C VAL A 213 -0.70 -3.68 -34.17
N GLN A 214 -1.15 -3.88 -32.93
CA GLN A 214 -1.38 -5.20 -32.35
C GLN A 214 -2.64 -5.22 -31.48
N LEU A 215 -3.34 -6.37 -31.48
CA LEU A 215 -4.46 -6.67 -30.59
C LEU A 215 -3.94 -7.42 -29.37
N PHE A 216 -4.32 -6.94 -28.20
CA PHE A 216 -4.07 -7.57 -26.91
C PHE A 216 -5.39 -8.01 -26.27
N ASP A 217 -5.43 -9.22 -25.77
CA ASP A 217 -6.47 -9.69 -24.85
C ASP A 217 -6.07 -9.30 -23.43
N VAL A 218 -6.90 -8.49 -22.77
CA VAL A 218 -6.68 -8.01 -21.39
C VAL A 218 -7.53 -8.80 -20.38
N GLY A 219 -8.17 -9.87 -20.84
CA GLY A 219 -9.01 -10.75 -20.01
C GLY A 219 -10.42 -10.22 -19.76
N GLY A 220 -11.33 -11.14 -19.45
CA GLY A 220 -12.74 -10.82 -19.18
C GLY A 220 -13.50 -10.27 -20.40
N GLY A 221 -13.16 -10.72 -21.61
CA GLY A 221 -13.77 -10.23 -22.85
C GLY A 221 -13.36 -8.79 -23.22
N ARG A 222 -12.36 -8.23 -22.54
CA ARG A 222 -11.81 -6.90 -22.87
C ARG A 222 -10.59 -7.06 -23.77
N TYR A 223 -10.55 -6.22 -24.77
CA TYR A 223 -9.49 -6.19 -25.77
C TYR A 223 -8.94 -4.79 -25.92
N GLN A 224 -7.69 -4.69 -26.32
CA GLN A 224 -7.00 -3.44 -26.57
C GLN A 224 -6.24 -3.54 -27.88
N VAL A 225 -6.53 -2.66 -28.84
CA VAL A 225 -5.68 -2.46 -30.01
C VAL A 225 -4.73 -1.32 -29.70
N VAL A 226 -3.44 -1.56 -29.87
CA VAL A 226 -2.39 -0.58 -29.61
C VAL A 226 -1.58 -0.37 -30.89
N ARG A 227 -1.38 0.92 -31.23
CA ARG A 227 -0.41 1.37 -32.24
C ARG A 227 0.74 2.07 -31.57
N VAL A 228 1.96 1.64 -31.85
CA VAL A 228 3.17 2.36 -31.43
C VAL A 228 3.42 3.50 -32.40
N LEU A 229 3.31 4.75 -31.94
CA LEU A 229 3.59 5.91 -32.75
C LEU A 229 5.09 6.23 -32.77
N ALA A 230 5.71 6.20 -31.60
CA ALA A 230 7.13 6.38 -31.41
C ALA A 230 7.54 5.78 -30.06
N PHE A 231 8.82 5.55 -29.86
CA PHE A 231 9.38 5.23 -28.56
C PHE A 231 10.77 5.86 -28.37
N LYS A 232 11.11 6.12 -27.10
CA LYS A 232 12.42 6.61 -26.70
C LYS A 232 13.02 5.67 -25.65
N ALA A 233 14.28 5.29 -25.84
CA ALA A 233 15.02 4.55 -24.82
C ALA A 233 15.23 5.46 -23.58
N ALA A 234 14.95 4.90 -22.41
CA ALA A 234 15.10 5.56 -21.12
C ALA A 234 15.54 4.55 -20.06
N PRO A 235 16.73 3.92 -20.23
CA PRO A 235 17.19 2.87 -19.34
C PRO A 235 17.37 3.38 -17.91
N VAL A 236 17.18 2.49 -16.94
CA VAL A 236 17.45 2.70 -15.53
C VAL A 236 18.47 1.65 -15.10
N ASP A 237 19.59 2.07 -14.54
CA ASP A 237 20.62 1.16 -14.06
C ASP A 237 20.21 0.40 -12.80
N GLU A 238 20.92 -0.69 -12.49
CA GLU A 238 20.60 -1.57 -11.37
C GLU A 238 20.66 -0.84 -10.03
N ALA A 239 21.66 0.03 -9.83
CA ALA A 239 21.85 0.73 -8.56
C ALA A 239 20.68 1.70 -8.27
N THR A 240 20.23 2.40 -9.30
CA THR A 240 19.06 3.31 -9.23
C THR A 240 17.76 2.54 -9.03
N ALA A 241 17.61 1.35 -9.66
CA ALA A 241 16.40 0.53 -9.57
C ALA A 241 16.31 -0.24 -8.24
N ALA A 242 17.43 -0.66 -7.66
CA ALA A 242 17.49 -1.60 -6.54
C ALA A 242 16.59 -1.23 -5.34
N PRO A 243 16.56 0.01 -4.81
CA PRO A 243 15.70 0.34 -3.67
C PRO A 243 14.21 0.16 -3.98
N ARG A 244 13.80 0.46 -5.21
CA ARG A 244 12.40 0.33 -5.66
C ARG A 244 12.01 -1.11 -5.86
N ILE A 245 12.90 -1.92 -6.42
CA ILE A 245 12.70 -3.36 -6.58
C ILE A 245 12.56 -4.02 -5.20
N GLN A 246 13.43 -3.67 -4.23
CA GLN A 246 13.33 -4.19 -2.87
C GLN A 246 11.98 -3.85 -2.24
N GLN A 247 11.54 -2.61 -2.36
CA GLN A 247 10.23 -2.20 -1.84
C GLN A 247 9.08 -2.93 -2.54
N PHE A 248 9.14 -3.08 -3.86
CA PHE A 248 8.14 -3.83 -4.64
C PHE A 248 8.07 -5.30 -4.20
N LEU A 249 9.21 -5.98 -4.11
CA LEU A 249 9.27 -7.38 -3.68
C LEU A 249 8.77 -7.56 -2.24
N LEU A 250 9.13 -6.65 -1.32
CA LEU A 250 8.61 -6.67 0.05
C LEU A 250 7.09 -6.50 0.08
N ASN A 251 6.57 -5.53 -0.67
CA ASN A 251 5.13 -5.29 -0.77
C ASN A 251 4.39 -6.49 -1.40
N SER A 252 5.00 -7.19 -2.38
CA SER A 252 4.45 -8.41 -2.96
C SER A 252 4.36 -9.52 -1.94
N ARG A 253 5.44 -9.78 -1.21
CA ARG A 253 5.48 -10.76 -0.09
C ARG A 253 4.43 -10.46 0.97
N SER A 254 4.31 -9.18 1.34
CA SER A 254 3.31 -8.75 2.33
C SER A 254 1.89 -9.07 1.86
N ARG A 255 1.57 -8.77 0.60
CA ARG A 255 0.24 -9.10 0.02
C ARG A 255 0.00 -10.60 -0.03
N GLU A 256 0.98 -11.38 -0.47
CA GLU A 256 0.89 -12.84 -0.53
C GLU A 256 0.68 -13.44 0.86
N ALA A 257 1.45 -13.00 1.86
CA ALA A 257 1.31 -13.45 3.24
C ALA A 257 -0.08 -13.13 3.81
N ILE A 258 -0.61 -11.92 3.55
CA ILE A 258 -1.96 -11.54 3.97
C ILE A 258 -3.02 -12.41 3.29
N VAL A 259 -2.91 -12.66 1.98
CA VAL A 259 -3.86 -13.49 1.24
C VAL A 259 -3.87 -14.92 1.76
N GLU A 260 -2.70 -15.52 1.97
CA GLU A 260 -2.59 -16.89 2.48
C GLU A 260 -3.11 -16.98 3.93
N GLU A 261 -2.78 -16.00 4.78
CA GLU A 261 -3.30 -15.96 6.14
C GLU A 261 -4.82 -15.81 6.19
N MET A 262 -5.38 -14.90 5.38
CA MET A 262 -6.83 -14.74 5.30
C MET A 262 -7.53 -15.98 4.76
N LYS A 263 -6.91 -16.68 3.82
CA LYS A 263 -7.40 -17.97 3.32
C LYS A 263 -7.38 -19.05 4.41
N ARG A 264 -6.30 -19.13 5.20
CA ARG A 264 -6.17 -20.04 6.33
C ARG A 264 -7.26 -19.79 7.37
N ILE A 265 -7.42 -18.53 7.81
CA ILE A 265 -8.44 -18.13 8.80
C ILE A 265 -9.85 -18.45 8.29
N ARG A 266 -10.15 -18.15 7.01
CA ARG A 266 -11.47 -18.45 6.44
C ARG A 266 -11.77 -19.94 6.39
N ASN A 267 -10.75 -20.78 6.14
CA ASN A 267 -10.92 -22.23 6.11
C ASN A 267 -11.13 -22.82 7.52
N GLU A 268 -10.58 -22.20 8.56
CA GLU A 268 -10.76 -22.60 9.96
C GLU A 268 -12.07 -22.07 10.57
N ALA A 269 -12.62 -21.00 9.99
CA ALA A 269 -13.82 -20.34 10.49
C ALA A 269 -15.10 -21.05 10.05
N LYS A 270 -16.06 -21.17 10.96
CA LYS A 270 -17.45 -21.51 10.59
C LYS A 270 -18.15 -20.24 10.10
N ILE A 271 -18.34 -20.10 8.79
CA ILE A 271 -19.01 -18.97 8.17
C ILE A 271 -20.39 -19.40 7.73
N GLU A 272 -21.43 -18.72 8.23
CA GLU A 272 -22.82 -18.96 7.88
C GLU A 272 -23.43 -17.66 7.34
N TYR A 273 -23.94 -17.71 6.11
CA TYR A 273 -24.63 -16.59 5.49
C TYR A 273 -26.12 -16.70 5.81
N VAL A 274 -26.70 -15.63 6.36
CA VAL A 274 -28.08 -15.61 6.83
C VAL A 274 -28.92 -14.49 6.19
N GLY A 275 -30.24 -14.58 6.24
CA GLY A 275 -31.16 -13.58 5.71
C GLY A 275 -30.99 -13.39 4.20
N GLU A 276 -30.98 -12.15 3.76
CA GLU A 276 -30.84 -11.80 2.34
C GLU A 276 -29.50 -12.25 1.70
N PHE A 277 -28.49 -12.53 2.53
CA PHE A 277 -27.18 -13.00 2.08
C PHE A 277 -27.06 -14.53 2.00
N ALA A 278 -28.08 -15.29 2.37
CA ALA A 278 -28.05 -16.76 2.31
C ALA A 278 -27.78 -17.29 0.89
N SER A 279 -28.26 -16.56 -0.14
CA SER A 279 -28.01 -16.89 -1.55
C SER A 279 -26.53 -16.70 -1.99
N VAL A 280 -25.75 -15.89 -1.28
CA VAL A 280 -24.32 -15.67 -1.58
C VAL A 280 -23.51 -16.94 -1.33
N ALA A 281 -23.92 -17.77 -0.37
CA ALA A 281 -23.30 -19.07 -0.08
C ALA A 281 -23.42 -20.06 -1.25
N SER A 282 -24.46 -19.91 -2.11
CA SER A 282 -24.71 -20.79 -3.25
C SER A 282 -23.88 -20.43 -4.48
N ALA A 283 -23.34 -19.21 -4.54
CA ALA A 283 -22.37 -18.78 -5.54
C ALA A 283 -20.99 -19.32 -5.14
N LYS A 284 -20.79 -20.65 -5.29
CA LYS A 284 -19.45 -21.25 -5.16
C LYS A 284 -18.49 -20.45 -5.99
N GLU A 285 -17.39 -20.03 -5.37
CA GLU A 285 -16.18 -19.60 -6.09
C GLU A 285 -15.92 -20.60 -7.23
N PRO A 286 -15.75 -20.16 -8.48
CA PRO A 286 -15.43 -21.08 -9.55
C PRO A 286 -14.18 -21.86 -9.15
N GLU A 287 -14.32 -23.19 -9.04
CA GLU A 287 -13.17 -24.10 -8.79
C GLU A 287 -12.07 -23.77 -9.79
N VAL A 288 -10.97 -23.24 -9.31
CA VAL A 288 -9.77 -23.03 -10.11
C VAL A 288 -9.23 -24.42 -10.44
N LYS A 289 -9.66 -24.97 -11.57
CA LYS A 289 -9.13 -26.23 -12.12
C LYS A 289 -7.77 -25.92 -12.70
N SER A 290 -6.75 -26.29 -11.98
CA SER A 290 -5.34 -26.44 -12.31
C SER A 290 -4.39 -25.44 -11.63
N LYS A 291 -3.18 -25.92 -11.27
CA LYS A 291 -2.08 -25.11 -10.71
C LYS A 291 -1.62 -23.97 -11.66
N ALA A 292 -1.86 -24.11 -12.96
CA ALA A 292 -1.56 -23.10 -13.97
C ALA A 292 -2.53 -21.89 -13.88
N ASP A 293 -3.84 -22.16 -13.64
CA ASP A 293 -4.85 -21.11 -13.51
C ASP A 293 -4.75 -20.39 -12.15
N ALA A 294 -4.27 -21.07 -11.10
CA ALA A 294 -4.01 -20.44 -9.80
C ALA A 294 -2.85 -19.45 -9.88
N LYS A 295 -1.81 -19.74 -10.66
CA LYS A 295 -0.69 -18.82 -10.87
C LYS A 295 -1.12 -17.61 -11.72
N ALA A 296 -1.87 -17.83 -12.79
CA ALA A 296 -2.42 -16.77 -13.63
C ALA A 296 -3.47 -15.91 -12.89
N LYS A 297 -4.26 -16.50 -11.97
CA LYS A 297 -5.24 -15.78 -11.16
C LYS A 297 -4.62 -15.04 -9.99
N ALA A 298 -3.54 -15.54 -9.38
CA ALA A 298 -2.72 -14.82 -8.41
C ALA A 298 -2.04 -13.61 -9.05
N GLU A 299 -1.53 -13.74 -10.27
CA GLU A 299 -1.00 -12.65 -11.08
C GLU A 299 -2.09 -11.66 -11.53
N ALA A 300 -3.32 -12.12 -11.79
CA ALA A 300 -4.46 -11.29 -12.20
C ALA A 300 -5.15 -10.56 -11.03
N VAL A 301 -5.19 -11.16 -9.83
CA VAL A 301 -5.67 -10.51 -8.59
C VAL A 301 -4.65 -9.50 -8.07
N ALA A 302 -3.39 -9.68 -8.40
CA ALA A 302 -2.31 -8.72 -8.17
C ALA A 302 -2.34 -7.51 -9.12
N LYS A 303 -3.47 -7.22 -9.82
CA LYS A 303 -3.59 -5.95 -10.54
C LYS A 303 -3.67 -4.80 -9.53
N PRO A 304 -2.60 -4.06 -9.28
CA PRO A 304 -2.72 -2.84 -8.50
C PRO A 304 -3.59 -1.88 -9.31
N LYS A 305 -4.59 -1.26 -8.69
CA LYS A 305 -4.97 0.10 -9.09
C LYS A 305 -3.66 0.83 -9.23
N ALA A 306 -3.42 1.43 -10.39
CA ALA A 306 -2.14 2.02 -10.77
C ALA A 306 -1.46 2.70 -9.56
N PHE A 307 -0.41 2.05 -9.07
CA PHE A 307 0.39 2.61 -7.99
C PHE A 307 1.20 3.73 -8.65
N LYS A 308 0.82 4.97 -8.36
CA LYS A 308 1.58 6.14 -8.80
C LYS A 308 2.93 6.09 -8.10
N TYR A 309 3.97 5.76 -8.83
CA TYR A 309 5.34 5.84 -8.34
C TYR A 309 5.70 7.32 -8.19
N SER A 310 6.19 7.73 -7.03
CA SER A 310 6.54 9.13 -6.71
C SER A 310 7.62 9.77 -7.60
N TRP A 311 8.25 9.01 -8.49
CA TRP A 311 9.26 9.46 -9.46
C TRP A 311 8.67 9.80 -10.85
N GLU A 312 7.34 9.59 -11.05
CA GLU A 312 6.66 9.99 -12.29
C GLU A 312 6.66 11.52 -12.53
N VAL A 313 7.03 12.31 -11.52
CA VAL A 313 6.86 13.78 -11.55
C VAL A 313 7.98 14.50 -12.28
N GLU A 314 9.19 13.92 -12.43
CA GLU A 314 10.35 14.67 -13.00
C GLU A 314 10.71 14.34 -14.44
N ALA A 315 10.16 13.30 -15.07
CA ALA A 315 10.63 12.84 -16.39
C ALA A 315 9.57 12.77 -17.50
N GLN A 316 8.35 13.24 -17.26
CA GLN A 316 7.34 13.23 -18.32
C GLN A 316 7.40 14.51 -19.16
N PRO A 317 7.51 14.41 -20.50
CA PRO A 317 7.24 15.54 -21.36
C PRO A 317 5.79 15.98 -21.15
N LYS A 318 5.60 17.26 -20.86
CA LYS A 318 4.28 17.85 -20.53
C LYS A 318 3.31 17.85 -21.71
N SER A 319 3.79 17.60 -22.93
CA SER A 319 2.99 17.53 -24.15
C SER A 319 3.61 16.58 -25.18
N MET A 320 2.80 16.17 -26.17
CA MET A 320 3.26 15.39 -27.33
C MET A 320 4.32 16.12 -28.15
N GLU A 321 4.22 17.45 -28.28
CA GLU A 321 5.18 18.28 -29.00
C GLU A 321 6.58 18.20 -28.38
N GLN A 322 6.68 18.21 -27.05
CA GLN A 322 7.96 18.06 -26.34
C GLN A 322 8.55 16.65 -26.49
N PHE A 323 7.71 15.63 -26.63
CA PHE A 323 8.17 14.28 -26.90
C PHE A 323 8.72 14.14 -28.32
N GLU A 324 8.03 14.68 -29.32
CA GLU A 324 8.44 14.66 -30.73
C GLU A 324 9.74 15.46 -30.95
N GLU A 325 9.87 16.64 -30.32
CA GLU A 325 11.09 17.47 -30.39
C GLU A 325 12.31 16.79 -29.76
N GLN A 326 12.12 16.02 -28.65
CA GLN A 326 13.20 15.29 -28.01
C GLN A 326 13.57 13.99 -28.74
N SER A 327 12.69 13.43 -29.55
CA SER A 327 12.97 12.19 -30.30
C SER A 327 13.72 12.44 -31.62
N GLN A 328 13.82 13.71 -32.06
CA GLN A 328 14.56 14.12 -33.26
C GLN A 328 15.99 14.60 -32.96
N LYS A 329 16.39 14.69 -31.70
CA LYS A 329 17.77 14.97 -31.24
C LYS A 329 18.45 13.70 -30.75
#